data_483b128f39b6b929ca2aab7785653339
#
_entry.id   483b128f39b6b929ca2aab7785653339
#
_cell.length_a   1.000
_cell.length_b   1.000
_cell.length_c   1.000
_cell.angle_alpha   90.00
_cell.angle_beta   90.00
_cell.angle_gamma   90.00
#
_symmetry.space_group_name_H-M   'P 1'
#
loop_
_entity.id
_entity.type
_entity.pdbx_description
1 polymer ?
#
loop_
_entity_poly.entity_id
_entity_poly.type
_entity_poly.pdbx_seq_one_letter_code
_entity_poly.pdbx_strand_id
1 'polypeptide(L)'
;MVAFERRQATRITSARHIAMLASVMKKQGTPVVLVPLTTSIHAGHRALVRAAQRIPGALVIVAIHPDVDCTPLIDARVDAIFTYTDAELWPSGPRTLVNSPLSQAAGGAGASVPVTRIMALLGIIGPTDLVLGEKNIRQLVQVQQAITDLHYPVVVHEVPTVRTSEGLPVSNRYA
;
A
#
# COMPACT_ATOMS: atom_id res chain seq x y z
N MET A 1 22.17 10.20 -5.33
CA MET A 1 21.47 8.97 -5.72
C MET A 1 21.52 8.05 -4.52
N VAL A 2 20.39 7.66 -3.92
CA VAL A 2 20.38 6.71 -2.80
C VAL A 2 20.76 5.34 -3.39
N ALA A 3 21.83 4.71 -2.89
CA ALA A 3 22.19 3.36 -3.28
C ALA A 3 21.07 2.43 -2.84
N PHE A 4 20.46 1.73 -3.78
CA PHE A 4 19.40 0.76 -3.53
C PHE A 4 19.98 -0.65 -3.51
N GLU A 5 19.71 -1.36 -2.42
CA GLU A 5 20.00 -2.78 -2.30
C GLU A 5 18.73 -3.53 -1.89
N ARG A 6 18.56 -4.75 -2.43
CA ARG A 6 17.42 -5.60 -2.09
C ARG A 6 17.44 -5.98 -0.60
N ARG A 7 16.27 -6.04 0.02
CA ARG A 7 16.05 -6.47 1.42
C ARG A 7 16.74 -5.61 2.49
N GLN A 8 17.05 -4.34 2.16
CA GLN A 8 17.68 -3.39 3.10
C GLN A 8 16.69 -2.34 3.63
N ALA A 9 15.40 -2.50 3.34
CA ALA A 9 14.36 -1.56 3.74
C ALA A 9 14.74 -0.10 3.44
N THR A 10 15.28 0.15 2.24
CA THR A 10 15.77 1.47 1.84
C THR A 10 14.65 2.50 1.96
N ARG A 11 14.83 3.52 2.78
CA ARG A 11 13.86 4.61 2.93
C ARG A 11 13.94 5.56 1.75
N ILE A 12 12.79 5.83 1.13
CA ILE A 12 12.62 6.75 0.00
C ILE A 12 11.46 7.67 0.33
N THR A 13 11.74 8.98 0.33
CA THR A 13 10.73 10.03 0.61
C THR A 13 10.25 10.72 -0.66
N SER A 14 10.99 10.61 -1.75
CA SER A 14 10.67 11.27 -3.00
C SER A 14 9.79 10.39 -3.90
N ALA A 15 8.61 10.89 -4.28
CA ALA A 15 7.72 10.26 -5.25
C ALA A 15 8.44 9.98 -6.59
N ARG A 16 9.29 10.90 -7.03
CA ARG A 16 10.09 10.71 -8.25
C ARG A 16 11.09 9.55 -8.12
N HIS A 17 11.77 9.44 -6.98
CA HIS A 17 12.76 8.37 -6.79
C HIS A 17 12.10 7.00 -6.67
N ILE A 18 10.97 6.87 -5.96
CA ILE A 18 10.27 5.59 -5.88
C ILE A 18 9.68 5.17 -7.23
N ALA A 19 9.14 6.12 -8.00
CA ALA A 19 8.64 5.88 -9.35
C ALA A 19 9.76 5.40 -10.29
N MET A 20 10.93 6.03 -10.21
CA MET A 20 12.09 5.66 -11.01
C MET A 20 12.60 4.26 -10.64
N LEU A 21 12.71 3.93 -9.34
CA LEU A 21 13.09 2.60 -8.89
C LEU A 21 12.12 1.54 -9.43
N ALA A 22 10.82 1.74 -9.25
CA ALA A 22 9.79 0.83 -9.72
C ALA A 22 9.84 0.64 -11.25
N SER A 23 10.03 1.73 -11.99
CA SER A 23 10.14 1.70 -13.45
C SER A 23 11.36 0.89 -13.93
N VAL A 24 12.52 1.11 -13.31
CA VAL A 24 13.75 0.38 -13.65
C VAL A 24 13.58 -1.12 -13.39
N MET A 25 13.03 -1.48 -12.23
CA MET A 25 12.83 -2.88 -11.86
C MET A 25 11.83 -3.58 -12.79
N LYS A 26 10.74 -2.91 -13.16
CA LYS A 26 9.79 -3.46 -14.16
C LYS A 26 10.41 -3.68 -15.53
N LYS A 27 11.25 -2.76 -16.00
CA LYS A 27 11.99 -2.93 -17.27
C LYS A 27 12.92 -4.13 -17.27
N GLN A 28 13.38 -4.54 -16.08
CA GLN A 28 14.20 -5.76 -15.89
C GLN A 28 13.33 -7.02 -15.70
N GLY A 29 12.01 -6.94 -15.88
CA GLY A 29 11.10 -8.06 -15.69
C GLY A 29 10.80 -8.41 -14.21
N THR A 30 11.19 -7.53 -13.28
CA THR A 30 10.95 -7.74 -11.85
C THR A 30 9.53 -7.28 -11.49
N PRO A 31 8.68 -8.14 -10.89
CA PRO A 31 7.40 -7.70 -10.33
C PRO A 31 7.61 -6.66 -9.24
N VAL A 32 6.81 -5.61 -9.23
CA VAL A 32 6.84 -4.55 -8.22
C VAL A 32 5.56 -4.63 -7.41
N VAL A 33 5.70 -4.99 -6.14
CA VAL A 33 4.57 -5.20 -5.23
C VAL A 33 4.44 -4.01 -4.28
N LEU A 34 3.27 -3.38 -4.26
CA LEU A 34 2.93 -2.32 -3.33
C LEU A 34 2.12 -2.87 -2.15
N VAL A 35 2.53 -2.53 -0.93
CA VAL A 35 1.80 -2.77 0.31
C VAL A 35 1.52 -1.42 0.98
N PRO A 36 0.33 -0.81 0.80
CA PRO A 36 -0.01 0.45 1.46
C PRO A 36 -0.43 0.20 2.91
N LEU A 37 0.21 0.90 3.84
CA LEU A 37 -0.10 0.86 5.27
C LEU A 37 -0.41 2.28 5.77
N THR A 38 -1.32 2.41 6.72
CA THR A 38 -1.78 3.74 7.20
C THR A 38 -1.56 3.99 8.68
N THR A 39 -1.28 2.94 9.45
CA THR A 39 -1.21 3.01 10.93
C THR A 39 -0.01 2.23 11.44
N SER A 40 0.20 2.25 12.77
CA SER A 40 1.22 1.45 13.42
C SER A 40 1.16 -0.03 13.01
N ILE A 41 2.33 -0.66 12.90
CA ILE A 41 2.46 -1.99 12.30
C ILE A 41 2.12 -3.06 13.34
N HIS A 42 1.14 -3.90 13.02
CA HIS A 42 0.71 -5.04 13.83
C HIS A 42 0.81 -6.36 13.03
N ALA A 43 0.45 -7.47 13.66
CA ALA A 43 0.56 -8.81 13.05
C ALA A 43 -0.16 -8.94 11.70
N GLY A 44 -1.32 -8.26 11.54
CA GLY A 44 -2.03 -8.19 10.26
C GLY A 44 -1.20 -7.54 9.15
N HIS A 45 -0.55 -6.41 9.42
CA HIS A 45 0.34 -5.75 8.45
C HIS A 45 1.56 -6.60 8.10
N ARG A 46 2.13 -7.31 9.07
CA ARG A 46 3.21 -8.28 8.80
C ARG A 46 2.76 -9.44 7.91
N ALA A 47 1.49 -9.85 8.01
CA ALA A 47 0.94 -10.86 7.10
C ALA A 47 0.86 -10.34 5.65
N LEU A 48 0.49 -9.07 5.43
CA LEU A 48 0.51 -8.44 4.11
C LEU A 48 1.93 -8.43 3.52
N VAL A 49 2.92 -8.01 4.31
CA VAL A 49 4.33 -7.99 3.88
C VAL A 49 4.80 -9.40 3.52
N ARG A 50 4.49 -10.41 4.35
CA ARG A 50 4.84 -11.81 4.03
C ARG A 50 4.17 -12.31 2.76
N ALA A 51 2.92 -11.93 2.51
CA ALA A 51 2.22 -12.30 1.27
C ALA A 51 2.92 -11.67 0.06
N ALA A 52 3.28 -10.39 0.13
CA ALA A 52 4.04 -9.71 -0.90
C ALA A 52 5.40 -10.38 -1.18
N GLN A 53 6.12 -10.78 -0.13
CA GLN A 53 7.42 -11.45 -0.24
C GLN A 53 7.35 -12.87 -0.83
N ARG A 54 6.16 -13.49 -0.87
CA ARG A 54 5.96 -14.80 -1.52
C ARG A 54 5.85 -14.70 -3.04
N ILE A 55 5.64 -13.52 -3.60
CA ILE A 55 5.62 -13.33 -5.05
C ILE A 55 7.05 -13.49 -5.56
N PRO A 56 7.33 -14.47 -6.43
CA PRO A 56 8.69 -14.81 -6.82
C PRO A 56 9.44 -13.64 -7.47
N GLY A 57 10.63 -13.35 -6.97
CA GLY A 57 11.49 -12.30 -7.49
C GLY A 57 11.02 -10.86 -7.27
N ALA A 58 9.88 -10.66 -6.61
CA ALA A 58 9.26 -9.35 -6.47
C ALA A 58 10.11 -8.34 -5.69
N LEU A 59 10.04 -7.07 -6.11
CA LEU A 59 10.45 -5.91 -5.33
C LEU A 59 9.28 -5.50 -4.42
N VAL A 60 9.45 -5.60 -3.11
CA VAL A 60 8.42 -5.23 -2.14
C VAL A 60 8.61 -3.79 -1.68
N ILE A 61 7.66 -2.94 -2.02
CA ILE A 61 7.58 -1.54 -1.58
C ILE A 61 6.46 -1.41 -0.57
N VAL A 62 6.78 -0.97 0.65
CA VAL A 62 5.77 -0.60 1.65
C VAL A 62 5.61 0.91 1.64
N ALA A 63 4.39 1.39 1.41
CA ALA A 63 4.08 2.82 1.49
C ALA A 63 3.40 3.12 2.83
N ILE A 64 3.95 4.08 3.60
CA ILE A 64 3.50 4.36 4.97
C ILE A 64 3.78 5.82 5.38
N HIS A 65 3.02 6.32 6.37
CA HIS A 65 3.26 7.65 6.93
C HIS A 65 4.63 7.73 7.64
N PRO A 66 5.37 8.84 7.54
CA PRO A 66 6.72 8.97 8.10
C PRO A 66 6.80 8.82 9.62
N ASP A 67 5.72 9.13 10.35
CA ASP A 67 5.67 9.06 11.82
C ASP A 67 5.49 7.63 12.36
N VAL A 68 5.28 6.65 11.49
CA VAL A 68 5.11 5.26 11.91
C VAL A 68 6.48 4.61 12.13
N ASP A 69 6.62 3.89 13.25
CA ASP A 69 7.81 3.08 13.51
C ASP A 69 7.97 1.99 12.44
N CYS A 70 9.05 2.10 11.66
CA CYS A 70 9.36 1.18 10.58
C CYS A 70 10.26 0.01 11.00
N THR A 71 10.64 -0.10 12.28
CA THR A 71 11.48 -1.20 12.78
C THR A 71 10.94 -2.58 12.35
N PRO A 72 9.62 -2.86 12.45
CA PRO A 72 9.09 -4.16 12.01
C PRO A 72 9.25 -4.43 10.49
N LEU A 73 9.37 -3.38 9.66
CA LEU A 73 9.60 -3.52 8.22
C LEU A 73 11.07 -3.78 7.91
N ILE A 74 11.97 -3.16 8.69
CA ILE A 74 13.42 -3.40 8.63
C ILE A 74 13.71 -4.85 9.01
N ASP A 75 13.12 -5.33 10.12
CA ASP A 75 13.25 -6.71 10.58
C ASP A 75 12.68 -7.72 9.55
N ALA A 76 11.59 -7.35 8.89
CA ALA A 76 11.00 -8.14 7.81
C ALA A 76 11.81 -8.07 6.50
N ARG A 77 12.87 -7.25 6.44
CA ARG A 77 13.74 -7.09 5.26
C ARG A 77 12.96 -6.80 3.98
N VAL A 78 12.02 -5.85 4.04
CA VAL A 78 11.39 -5.33 2.81
C VAL A 78 12.44 -4.65 1.94
N ASP A 79 12.18 -4.50 0.64
CA ASP A 79 13.17 -3.91 -0.27
C ASP A 79 13.21 -2.39 -0.12
N ALA A 80 12.04 -1.72 -0.11
CA ALA A 80 11.95 -0.28 0.04
C ALA A 80 10.76 0.12 0.94
N ILE A 81 10.94 1.23 1.65
CA ILE A 81 9.89 1.91 2.42
C ILE A 81 9.70 3.29 1.82
N PHE A 82 8.55 3.50 1.19
CA PHE A 82 8.16 4.82 0.70
C PHE A 82 7.37 5.54 1.79
N THR A 83 7.97 6.60 2.35
CA THR A 83 7.29 7.44 3.33
C THR A 83 6.76 8.69 2.68
N TYR A 84 5.50 9.04 2.97
CA TYR A 84 4.81 10.20 2.41
C TYR A 84 3.79 10.76 3.40
N THR A 85 3.47 12.03 3.25
CA THR A 85 2.37 12.72 3.92
C THR A 85 1.26 13.05 2.93
N ASP A 86 0.06 13.31 3.43
CA ASP A 86 -1.04 13.78 2.58
C ASP A 86 -0.73 15.13 1.92
N ALA A 87 0.02 16.00 2.60
CA ALA A 87 0.46 17.28 2.04
C ALA A 87 1.45 17.12 0.88
N GLU A 88 2.27 16.08 0.89
CA GLU A 88 3.17 15.75 -0.23
C GLU A 88 2.41 15.14 -1.41
N LEU A 89 1.41 14.30 -1.14
CA LEU A 89 0.55 13.76 -2.19
C LEU A 89 -0.34 14.85 -2.79
N TRP A 90 -0.87 15.71 -1.96
CA TRP A 90 -1.86 16.73 -2.34
C TRP A 90 -1.60 18.06 -1.62
N PRO A 91 -0.69 18.91 -2.13
CA PRO A 91 -0.33 20.18 -1.47
C PRO A 91 -1.51 21.14 -1.24
N SER A 92 -2.57 21.00 -2.06
CA SER A 92 -3.82 21.79 -1.94
C SER A 92 -5.02 20.92 -1.49
N GLY A 93 -4.77 19.77 -0.88
CA GLY A 93 -5.76 18.74 -0.61
C GLY A 93 -6.20 17.98 -1.88
N PRO A 94 -6.84 16.80 -1.74
CA PRO A 94 -7.29 16.02 -2.88
C PRO A 94 -8.48 16.71 -3.55
N ARG A 95 -8.28 17.23 -4.77
CA ARG A 95 -9.34 17.88 -5.58
C ARG A 95 -10.14 16.89 -6.43
N THR A 96 -9.62 15.69 -6.60
CA THR A 96 -10.31 14.58 -7.26
C THR A 96 -10.45 13.44 -6.26
N LEU A 97 -11.66 12.92 -6.11
CA LEU A 97 -11.93 11.79 -5.24
C LEU A 97 -12.45 10.61 -6.06
N VAL A 98 -11.90 9.44 -5.79
CA VAL A 98 -12.43 8.18 -6.31
C VAL A 98 -13.62 7.78 -5.44
N ASN A 99 -14.80 7.85 -6.01
CA ASN A 99 -16.07 7.64 -5.33
C ASN A 99 -16.82 6.47 -5.97
N SER A 100 -17.35 5.58 -5.16
CA SER A 100 -18.19 4.47 -5.61
C SER A 100 -19.52 4.50 -4.85
N PRO A 101 -20.54 3.78 -5.31
CA PRO A 101 -21.79 3.64 -4.55
C PRO A 101 -21.58 3.16 -3.10
N LEU A 102 -20.57 2.32 -2.86
CA LEU A 102 -20.19 1.85 -1.52
C LEU A 102 -19.61 2.97 -0.65
N SER A 103 -18.93 3.97 -1.22
CA SER A 103 -18.44 5.14 -0.48
C SER A 103 -19.59 5.99 0.03
N GLN A 104 -20.64 6.18 -0.76
CA GLN A 104 -21.82 6.94 -0.38
C GLN A 104 -22.55 6.29 0.80
N ALA A 105 -22.70 4.97 0.77
CA ALA A 105 -23.30 4.19 1.87
C ALA A 105 -22.46 4.20 3.16
N ALA A 106 -21.16 4.54 3.09
CA ALA A 106 -20.22 4.49 4.21
C ALA A 106 -19.87 5.85 4.82
N GLY A 107 -20.56 6.94 4.43
CA GLY A 107 -20.32 8.28 4.98
C GLY A 107 -19.74 9.30 3.98
N GLY A 108 -19.90 9.08 2.69
CA GLY A 108 -19.60 10.06 1.63
C GLY A 108 -18.11 10.34 1.44
N ALA A 109 -17.71 11.61 1.33
CA ALA A 109 -16.35 12.03 0.97
C ALA A 109 -15.26 11.49 1.90
N GLY A 110 -15.54 11.34 3.20
CA GLY A 110 -14.58 10.79 4.16
C GLY A 110 -14.18 9.34 3.87
N ALA A 111 -15.11 8.53 3.33
CA ALA A 111 -14.84 7.14 2.95
C ALA A 111 -14.08 7.02 1.63
N SER A 112 -14.07 8.06 0.80
CA SER A 112 -13.40 8.09 -0.50
C SER A 112 -11.91 8.42 -0.41
N VAL A 113 -11.47 9.16 0.61
CA VAL A 113 -10.06 9.58 0.76
C VAL A 113 -9.11 8.38 0.86
N PRO A 114 -9.37 7.32 1.64
CA PRO A 114 -8.49 6.15 1.70
C PRO A 114 -8.33 5.45 0.34
N VAL A 115 -9.41 5.33 -0.43
CA VAL A 115 -9.39 4.74 -1.78
C VAL A 115 -8.59 5.63 -2.72
N THR A 116 -8.87 6.93 -2.72
CA THR A 116 -8.15 7.93 -3.52
C THR A 116 -6.65 7.91 -3.24
N ARG A 117 -6.25 7.74 -1.97
CA ARG A 117 -4.83 7.60 -1.58
C ARG A 117 -4.17 6.38 -2.21
N ILE A 118 -4.84 5.23 -2.19
CA ILE A 118 -4.31 4.03 -2.84
C ILE A 118 -4.17 4.26 -4.34
N MET A 119 -5.16 4.85 -4.99
CA MET A 119 -5.10 5.14 -6.42
C MET A 119 -3.97 6.13 -6.77
N ALA A 120 -3.73 7.15 -5.92
CA ALA A 120 -2.59 8.06 -6.07
C ALA A 120 -1.24 7.32 -5.94
N LEU A 121 -1.10 6.42 -4.98
CA LEU A 121 0.10 5.58 -4.83
C LEU A 121 0.31 4.67 -6.04
N LEU A 122 -0.76 4.09 -6.60
CA LEU A 122 -0.69 3.31 -7.83
C LEU A 122 -0.20 4.18 -9.00
N GLY A 123 -0.69 5.42 -9.10
CA GLY A 123 -0.27 6.37 -10.14
C GLY A 123 1.20 6.78 -10.00
N ILE A 124 1.70 6.96 -8.78
CA ILE A 124 3.09 7.34 -8.52
C ILE A 124 4.05 6.18 -8.78
N ILE A 125 3.78 5.01 -8.19
CA ILE A 125 4.71 3.88 -8.18
C ILE A 125 4.56 3.04 -9.44
N GLY A 126 3.33 2.92 -9.97
CA GLY A 126 2.99 2.04 -11.08
C GLY A 126 3.36 0.58 -10.80
N PRO A 127 2.92 -0.02 -9.68
CA PRO A 127 3.28 -1.39 -9.35
C PRO A 127 2.63 -2.39 -10.32
N THR A 128 3.16 -3.61 -10.37
CA THR A 128 2.51 -4.73 -11.07
C THR A 128 1.48 -5.42 -10.18
N ASP A 129 1.69 -5.35 -8.87
CA ASP A 129 0.90 -6.06 -7.87
C ASP A 129 0.60 -5.17 -6.66
N LEU A 130 -0.59 -5.31 -6.12
CA LEU A 130 -1.07 -4.59 -4.93
C LEU A 130 -1.54 -5.61 -3.90
N VAL A 131 -1.03 -5.54 -2.67
CA VAL A 131 -1.45 -6.42 -1.58
C VAL A 131 -2.30 -5.66 -0.59
N LEU A 132 -3.54 -6.12 -0.38
CA LEU A 132 -4.51 -5.54 0.55
C LEU A 132 -5.07 -6.60 1.50
N GLY A 133 -5.47 -6.16 2.70
CA GLY A 133 -6.09 -7.02 3.68
C GLY A 133 -7.62 -7.00 3.60
N GLU A 134 -8.25 -8.15 3.79
CA GLU A 134 -9.72 -8.31 3.83
C GLU A 134 -10.38 -7.62 5.04
N LYS A 135 -9.60 -7.22 6.05
CA LYS A 135 -10.14 -6.57 7.25
C LYS A 135 -11.04 -5.38 6.92
N ASN A 136 -10.70 -4.62 5.89
CA ASN A 136 -11.53 -3.54 5.36
C ASN A 136 -12.08 -3.94 3.99
N ILE A 137 -13.00 -4.90 3.98
CA ILE A 137 -13.57 -5.45 2.75
C ILE A 137 -14.21 -4.38 1.87
N ARG A 138 -14.82 -3.35 2.45
CA ARG A 138 -15.41 -2.24 1.68
C ARG A 138 -14.35 -1.50 0.88
N GLN A 139 -13.25 -1.13 1.52
CA GLN A 139 -12.13 -0.46 0.85
C GLN A 139 -11.51 -1.36 -0.23
N LEU A 140 -11.34 -2.65 0.06
CA LEU A 140 -10.82 -3.62 -0.89
C LEU A 140 -11.67 -3.66 -2.16
N VAL A 141 -12.99 -3.83 -2.02
CA VAL A 141 -13.92 -3.87 -3.16
C VAL A 141 -13.92 -2.55 -3.93
N GLN A 142 -13.89 -1.40 -3.25
CA GLN A 142 -13.83 -0.08 -3.90
C GLN A 142 -12.54 0.10 -4.70
N VAL A 143 -11.40 -0.36 -4.17
CA VAL A 143 -10.11 -0.30 -4.89
C VAL A 143 -10.13 -1.20 -6.10
N GLN A 144 -10.66 -2.43 -5.99
CA GLN A 144 -10.80 -3.35 -7.12
C GLN A 144 -11.69 -2.77 -8.22
N GLN A 145 -12.83 -2.17 -7.86
CA GLN A 145 -13.70 -1.48 -8.81
C GLN A 145 -12.96 -0.34 -9.51
N ALA A 146 -12.28 0.52 -8.75
CA ALA A 146 -11.53 1.64 -9.31
C ALA A 146 -10.39 1.19 -10.24
N ILE A 147 -9.68 0.12 -9.89
CA ILE A 147 -8.64 -0.49 -10.74
C ILE A 147 -9.24 -0.96 -12.06
N THR A 148 -10.38 -1.65 -12.01
CA THR A 148 -11.07 -2.17 -13.19
C THR A 148 -11.58 -1.03 -14.07
N ASP A 149 -12.32 -0.08 -13.48
CA ASP A 149 -12.98 1.00 -14.22
C ASP A 149 -11.99 2.00 -14.82
N LEU A 150 -10.86 2.24 -14.13
CA LEU A 150 -9.81 3.15 -14.57
C LEU A 150 -8.67 2.44 -15.34
N HIS A 151 -8.83 1.15 -15.62
CA HIS A 151 -7.88 0.32 -16.38
C HIS A 151 -6.44 0.35 -15.85
N TYR A 152 -6.27 0.34 -14.53
CA TYR A 152 -4.92 0.20 -13.96
C TYR A 152 -4.38 -1.22 -14.20
N PRO A 153 -3.17 -1.37 -14.78
CA PRO A 153 -2.57 -2.68 -15.07
C PRO A 153 -1.91 -3.26 -13.81
N VAL A 154 -2.71 -3.54 -12.78
CA VAL A 154 -2.25 -4.04 -11.49
C VAL A 154 -3.08 -5.24 -11.04
N VAL A 155 -2.42 -6.27 -10.50
CA VAL A 155 -3.07 -7.44 -9.91
C VAL A 155 -3.26 -7.21 -8.41
N VAL A 156 -4.48 -7.41 -7.90
CA VAL A 156 -4.77 -7.27 -6.47
C VAL A 156 -4.69 -8.64 -5.80
N HIS A 157 -3.88 -8.73 -4.75
CA HIS A 157 -3.76 -9.89 -3.88
C HIS A 157 -4.45 -9.61 -2.55
N GLU A 158 -5.44 -10.42 -2.23
CA GLU A 158 -6.20 -10.33 -0.99
C GLU A 158 -5.56 -11.20 0.09
N VAL A 159 -5.38 -10.63 1.29
CA VAL A 159 -4.83 -11.36 2.42
C VAL A 159 -5.88 -11.50 3.51
N PRO A 160 -6.19 -12.73 3.93
CA PRO A 160 -7.16 -12.98 4.98
C PRO A 160 -6.84 -12.25 6.27
N THR A 161 -7.89 -11.84 6.99
CA THR A 161 -7.76 -11.14 8.26
C THR A 161 -7.09 -12.05 9.30
N VAL A 162 -5.98 -11.58 9.87
CA VAL A 162 -5.35 -12.24 11.02
C VAL A 162 -6.24 -12.04 12.25
N ARG A 163 -6.55 -13.14 12.94
CA ARG A 163 -7.40 -13.15 14.13
C ARG A 163 -6.61 -13.57 15.38
N THR A 164 -7.04 -13.11 16.54
CA THR A 164 -6.57 -13.60 17.84
C THR A 164 -7.09 -15.03 18.09
N SER A 165 -6.60 -15.67 19.16
CA SER A 165 -7.13 -16.96 19.63
C SER A 165 -8.62 -16.93 19.96
N GLU A 166 -9.15 -15.74 20.26
CA GLU A 166 -10.58 -15.50 20.55
C GLU A 166 -11.40 -15.21 19.29
N GLY A 167 -10.78 -15.26 18.08
CA GLY A 167 -11.44 -15.01 16.80
C GLY A 167 -11.60 -13.54 16.43
N LEU A 168 -11.10 -12.57 17.23
CA LEU A 168 -11.19 -11.15 16.95
C LEU A 168 -10.13 -10.72 15.92
N PRO A 169 -10.47 -9.83 14.98
CA PRO A 169 -9.49 -9.27 14.05
C PRO A 169 -8.41 -8.50 14.78
N VAL A 170 -7.13 -8.78 14.49
CA VAL A 170 -6.02 -7.98 15.02
C VAL A 170 -6.12 -6.55 14.50
N SER A 171 -6.15 -5.56 15.42
CA SER A 171 -6.40 -4.16 15.10
C SER A 171 -5.82 -3.23 16.14
N ASN A 172 -5.29 -2.08 15.69
CA ASN A 172 -4.94 -0.98 16.58
C ASN A 172 -6.15 -0.23 17.16
N ARG A 173 -7.37 -0.54 16.72
CA ARG A 173 -8.61 0.06 17.28
C ARG A 173 -9.04 -0.57 18.60
N TYR A 174 -8.41 -1.68 19.00
CA TYR A 174 -8.70 -2.43 20.21
C TYR A 174 -7.46 -2.55 21.12
N ALA A 175 -6.43 -1.71 20.89
CA ALA A 175 -5.25 -1.59 21.73
C ALA A 175 -5.38 -0.40 22.66
#